data_66d74fe01765f3b2920d3fed705d03fd
#
_entry.id   66d74fe01765f3b2920d3fed705d03fd
#
_cell.length_a   1.000
_cell.length_b   1.000
_cell.length_c   1.000
_cell.angle_alpha   90.00
_cell.angle_beta   90.00
_cell.angle_gamma   90.00
#
_symmetry.space_group_name_H-M   'P 1'
#
loop_
_entity.id
_entity.type
_entity.pdbx_description
1 polymer ?
#
loop_
_entity_poly.entity_id
_entity_poly.type
_entity_poly.pdbx_seq_one_letter_code
_entity_poly.pdbx_strand_id
1 'polypeptide(L)'
;QYQREGKWQIMIHGESYKPIVAEAAKKSADKIYNRVMITHLLMDEANDNRIGGATGFNMRTGDHYVFRAKAVICAAGGASHIFKPRSVGEGMGRTWYAPWSNGSAYALPIAVGAKMTQMENRIVLTRFKDGYGPVGAYFLHLKTYTQNANGDNYEKTWYDQTKEMVGEYIDHVPTPTCLRNHAFIQETMAGRGPIYMVT
;
A
#
# COMPACT_ATOMS: atom_id res chain seq x y z
N GLN A 1 -16.65 -8.96 9.87
CA GLN A 1 -17.43 -7.79 10.28
C GLN A 1 -16.89 -6.56 9.54
N TYR A 2 -17.78 -5.72 9.07
CA TYR A 2 -17.45 -4.45 8.46
C TYR A 2 -18.33 -3.35 9.08
N GLN A 3 -17.76 -2.16 9.15
CA GLN A 3 -18.49 -0.98 9.58
C GLN A 3 -18.49 0.03 8.43
N ARG A 4 -19.66 0.53 8.09
CA ARG A 4 -19.81 1.57 7.08
C ARG A 4 -20.00 2.92 7.76
N GLU A 5 -19.09 3.82 7.46
CA GLU A 5 -19.22 5.22 7.85
C GLU A 5 -19.48 6.08 6.62
N GLY A 6 -20.58 6.80 6.64
CA GLY A 6 -20.98 7.63 5.52
C GLY A 6 -21.32 6.82 4.26
N LYS A 7 -21.33 7.51 3.13
CA LYS A 7 -21.76 6.96 1.84
C LYS A 7 -20.71 6.09 1.16
N TRP A 8 -19.44 6.35 1.41
CA TRP A 8 -18.31 5.80 0.64
C TRP A 8 -17.25 5.09 1.46
N GLN A 9 -17.38 5.07 2.78
CA GLN A 9 -16.38 4.48 3.65
C GLN A 9 -16.86 3.15 4.23
N ILE A 10 -16.04 2.13 4.06
CA ILE A 10 -16.26 0.81 4.64
C ILE A 10 -14.99 0.47 5.42
N MET A 11 -15.16 0.18 6.70
CA MET A 11 -14.10 -0.37 7.51
C MET A 11 -14.27 -1.87 7.63
N ILE A 12 -13.22 -2.59 7.31
CA ILE A 12 -13.17 -4.05 7.39
C ILE A 12 -12.08 -4.41 8.40
N HIS A 13 -12.46 -5.17 9.43
CA HIS A 13 -11.50 -5.65 10.41
C HIS A 13 -10.60 -6.74 9.81
N GLY A 14 -9.31 -6.42 9.65
CA GLY A 14 -8.32 -7.32 9.05
C GLY A 14 -8.17 -8.64 9.82
N GLU A 15 -8.31 -8.60 11.14
CA GLU A 15 -8.22 -9.78 12.00
C GLU A 15 -9.31 -10.82 11.73
N SER A 16 -10.49 -10.38 11.31
CA SER A 16 -11.59 -11.30 10.99
C SER A 16 -11.66 -11.66 9.53
N TYR A 17 -11.54 -10.69 8.60
CA TYR A 17 -11.73 -10.99 7.18
C TYR A 17 -10.58 -11.80 6.58
N LYS A 18 -9.34 -11.58 7.02
CA LYS A 18 -8.18 -12.30 6.48
C LYS A 18 -8.26 -13.82 6.71
N PRO A 19 -8.57 -14.30 7.93
CA PRO A 19 -8.84 -15.74 8.14
C PRO A 19 -9.99 -16.28 7.30
N ILE A 20 -11.09 -15.53 7.17
CA ILE A 20 -12.24 -15.94 6.36
C ILE A 20 -11.86 -16.12 4.89
N VAL A 21 -11.15 -15.14 4.33
CA VAL A 21 -10.68 -15.21 2.93
C VAL A 21 -9.66 -16.33 2.74
N ALA A 22 -8.77 -16.53 3.71
CA ALA A 22 -7.78 -17.62 3.67
C ALA A 22 -8.46 -19.00 3.68
N GLU A 23 -9.49 -19.19 4.50
CA GLU A 23 -10.28 -20.44 4.53
C GLU A 23 -11.06 -20.65 3.22
N ALA A 24 -11.64 -19.59 2.65
CA ALA A 24 -12.29 -19.67 1.34
C ALA A 24 -11.29 -20.06 0.24
N ALA A 25 -10.10 -19.47 0.26
CA ALA A 25 -9.04 -19.81 -0.69
C ALA A 25 -8.59 -21.28 -0.55
N LYS A 26 -8.42 -21.78 0.66
CA LYS A 26 -8.08 -23.20 0.92
C LYS A 26 -9.14 -24.16 0.38
N LYS A 27 -10.42 -23.79 0.47
CA LYS A 27 -11.53 -24.61 -0.01
C LYS A 27 -11.65 -24.59 -1.55
N SER A 28 -11.22 -23.51 -2.19
CA SER A 28 -11.39 -23.30 -3.63
C SER A 28 -10.17 -23.70 -4.44
N ALA A 29 -8.98 -23.75 -3.82
CA ALA A 29 -7.74 -24.10 -4.51
C ALA A 29 -7.50 -25.61 -4.53
N ASP A 30 -7.14 -26.16 -5.68
CA ASP A 30 -6.75 -27.57 -5.79
C ASP A 30 -5.45 -27.86 -5.04
N LYS A 31 -4.49 -26.93 -5.10
CA LYS A 31 -3.19 -27.04 -4.41
C LYS A 31 -2.71 -25.69 -3.90
N ILE A 32 -2.12 -25.71 -2.72
CA ILE A 32 -1.48 -24.54 -2.09
C ILE A 32 -0.03 -24.92 -1.76
N TYR A 33 0.90 -24.14 -2.28
CA TYR A 33 2.32 -24.29 -2.03
C TYR A 33 2.80 -23.18 -1.09
N ASN A 34 2.85 -23.49 0.19
CA ASN A 34 3.33 -22.55 1.19
C ASN A 34 4.85 -22.40 1.13
N ARG A 35 5.33 -21.16 1.38
CA ARG A 35 6.76 -20.85 1.47
C ARG A 35 7.56 -21.08 0.20
N VAL A 36 6.90 -21.10 -0.93
CA VAL A 36 7.56 -21.08 -2.23
C VAL A 36 7.70 -19.63 -2.67
N MET A 37 8.94 -19.18 -2.78
CA MET A 37 9.26 -17.86 -3.33
C MET A 37 9.35 -17.98 -4.85
N ILE A 38 8.45 -17.28 -5.53
CA ILE A 38 8.50 -17.19 -6.99
C ILE A 38 9.57 -16.18 -7.39
N THR A 39 10.48 -16.59 -8.24
CA THR A 39 11.63 -15.79 -8.69
C THR A 39 11.49 -15.29 -10.13
N HIS A 40 10.81 -16.07 -10.98
CA HIS A 40 10.62 -15.71 -12.39
C HIS A 40 9.25 -16.15 -12.88
N LEU A 41 8.70 -15.39 -13.80
CA LEU A 41 7.65 -15.85 -14.71
C LEU A 41 8.31 -16.48 -15.93
N LEU A 42 7.67 -17.49 -16.48
CA LEU A 42 8.19 -18.25 -17.62
C LEU A 42 7.32 -17.96 -18.84
N MET A 43 7.96 -17.62 -19.94
CA MET A 43 7.30 -17.47 -21.23
C MET A 43 7.08 -18.84 -21.88
N ASP A 44 6.08 -18.93 -22.72
CA ASP A 44 5.84 -20.12 -23.56
C ASP A 44 6.84 -20.13 -24.72
N GLU A 45 7.59 -21.20 -24.88
CA GLU A 45 8.58 -21.33 -25.98
C GLU A 45 7.94 -21.27 -27.37
N ALA A 46 6.69 -21.71 -27.49
CA ALA A 46 5.97 -21.69 -28.77
C ALA A 46 5.28 -20.36 -29.07
N ASN A 47 5.18 -19.47 -28.08
CA ASN A 47 4.50 -18.18 -28.21
C ASN A 47 5.03 -17.19 -27.19
N ASP A 48 5.90 -16.32 -27.64
CA ASP A 48 6.58 -15.28 -26.85
C ASP A 48 5.66 -14.17 -26.29
N ASN A 49 4.39 -14.13 -26.69
CA ASN A 49 3.36 -13.27 -26.11
C ASN A 49 2.52 -13.98 -25.03
N ARG A 50 2.91 -15.18 -24.61
CA ARG A 50 2.15 -15.96 -23.66
C ARG A 50 2.99 -16.40 -22.47
N ILE A 51 2.38 -16.29 -21.28
CA ILE A 51 2.95 -16.89 -20.07
C ILE A 51 2.72 -18.39 -20.09
N GLY A 52 3.78 -19.16 -19.87
CA GLY A 52 3.77 -20.62 -19.72
C GLY A 52 3.75 -21.09 -18.26
N GLY A 53 4.05 -20.17 -17.32
CA GLY A 53 4.08 -20.53 -15.90
C GLY A 53 4.96 -19.65 -15.04
N ALA A 54 5.50 -20.24 -13.97
CA ALA A 54 6.39 -19.58 -13.04
C ALA A 54 7.40 -20.57 -12.45
N THR A 55 8.52 -20.07 -11.95
CA THR A 55 9.49 -20.87 -11.21
C THR A 55 9.87 -20.22 -9.90
N GLY A 56 10.29 -21.03 -8.93
CA GLY A 56 10.68 -20.57 -7.62
C GLY A 56 11.26 -21.70 -6.78
N PHE A 57 11.52 -21.41 -5.52
CA PHE A 57 12.07 -22.39 -4.60
C PHE A 57 11.40 -22.31 -3.23
N ASN A 58 11.38 -23.44 -2.52
CA ASN A 58 10.91 -23.46 -1.14
C ASN A 58 11.99 -22.87 -0.21
N MET A 59 11.60 -21.85 0.54
CA MET A 59 12.52 -21.10 1.42
C MET A 59 13.06 -21.92 2.61
N ARG A 60 12.48 -23.06 2.92
CA ARG A 60 12.94 -23.93 4.01
C ARG A 60 13.75 -25.13 3.54
N THR A 61 13.30 -25.79 2.48
CA THR A 61 13.93 -27.01 1.99
C THR A 61 14.91 -26.77 0.87
N GLY A 62 14.81 -25.62 0.17
CA GLY A 62 15.59 -25.32 -1.02
C GLY A 62 15.08 -26.00 -2.29
N ASP A 63 14.03 -26.80 -2.20
CA ASP A 63 13.47 -27.51 -3.36
C ASP A 63 13.04 -26.51 -4.44
N HIS A 64 13.43 -26.81 -5.67
CA HIS A 64 13.08 -25.99 -6.81
C HIS A 64 11.77 -26.44 -7.43
N TYR A 65 10.93 -25.47 -7.80
CA TYR A 65 9.61 -25.70 -8.39
C TYR A 65 9.49 -25.04 -9.75
N VAL A 66 8.89 -25.75 -10.68
CA VAL A 66 8.42 -25.21 -11.96
C VAL A 66 6.93 -25.47 -12.07
N PHE A 67 6.17 -24.39 -12.16
CA PHE A 67 4.72 -24.42 -12.31
C PHE A 67 4.36 -24.15 -13.77
N ARG A 68 3.71 -25.08 -14.40
CA ARG A 68 3.12 -24.89 -15.73
C ARG A 68 1.70 -24.39 -15.58
N ALA A 69 1.37 -23.27 -16.23
CA ALA A 69 0.07 -22.64 -16.10
C ALA A 69 -0.36 -21.99 -17.41
N LYS A 70 -1.66 -22.04 -17.70
CA LYS A 70 -2.26 -21.35 -18.85
C LYS A 70 -2.39 -19.85 -18.62
N ALA A 71 -2.46 -19.43 -17.36
CA ALA A 71 -2.51 -18.04 -16.92
C ALA A 71 -1.90 -17.91 -15.54
N VAL A 72 -1.34 -16.74 -15.23
CA VAL A 72 -0.75 -16.43 -13.93
C VAL A 72 -1.35 -15.11 -13.42
N ILE A 73 -1.86 -15.14 -12.20
CA ILE A 73 -2.29 -13.95 -11.48
C ILE A 73 -1.17 -13.56 -10.51
N CYS A 74 -0.56 -12.40 -10.72
CA CYS A 74 0.46 -11.88 -9.84
C CYS A 74 -0.18 -11.00 -8.74
N ALA A 75 -0.23 -11.50 -7.51
CA ALA A 75 -0.80 -10.83 -6.35
C ALA A 75 0.21 -10.79 -5.18
N ALA A 76 1.50 -10.54 -5.49
CA ALA A 76 2.61 -10.62 -4.55
C ALA A 76 2.76 -9.38 -3.63
N GLY A 77 1.74 -8.54 -3.54
CA GLY A 77 1.73 -7.37 -2.66
C GLY A 77 2.43 -6.15 -3.25
N GLY A 78 2.80 -5.22 -2.39
CA GLY A 78 3.35 -3.93 -2.80
C GLY A 78 4.88 -3.88 -2.84
N ALA A 79 5.40 -2.66 -2.81
CA ALA A 79 6.82 -2.34 -2.92
C ALA A 79 7.27 -1.39 -1.82
N SER A 80 6.85 -1.63 -0.59
CA SER A 80 7.14 -0.73 0.54
C SER A 80 8.61 -0.75 0.96
N HIS A 81 9.32 -1.84 0.68
CA HIS A 81 10.68 -2.07 1.18
C HIS A 81 11.79 -1.73 0.18
N ILE A 82 11.46 -1.20 -0.97
CA ILE A 82 12.46 -0.75 -1.97
C ILE A 82 12.92 0.69 -1.76
N PHE A 83 12.21 1.46 -0.93
CA PHE A 83 12.53 2.85 -0.68
C PHE A 83 13.26 3.00 0.65
N LYS A 84 14.39 3.70 0.61
CA LYS A 84 15.13 4.05 1.82
C LYS A 84 14.32 5.08 2.62
N PRO A 85 14.07 4.84 3.91
CA PRO A 85 13.47 5.86 4.77
C PRO A 85 14.33 7.14 4.79
N ARG A 86 13.68 8.29 4.78
CA ARG A 86 14.35 9.59 4.84
C ARG A 86 14.45 10.15 6.26
N SER A 87 13.63 9.65 7.18
CA SER A 87 13.59 10.13 8.54
C SER A 87 14.75 9.57 9.35
N VAL A 88 15.39 10.42 10.13
CA VAL A 88 16.44 10.02 11.06
C VAL A 88 15.86 9.06 12.12
N GLY A 89 16.54 7.94 12.35
CA GLY A 89 16.08 6.90 13.27
C GLY A 89 15.08 5.90 12.69
N GLU A 90 14.60 6.09 11.45
CA GLU A 90 13.85 5.09 10.74
C GLU A 90 14.80 4.11 10.03
N GLY A 91 15.12 3.03 10.71
CA GLY A 91 15.86 1.91 10.13
C GLY A 91 14.92 0.88 9.49
N MET A 92 15.50 -0.15 8.91
CA MET A 92 14.78 -1.27 8.29
C MET A 92 13.81 -1.97 9.27
N GLY A 93 14.05 -1.96 10.56
CA GLY A 93 13.16 -2.51 11.58
C GLY A 93 11.87 -1.72 11.83
N ARG A 94 11.72 -0.53 11.25
CA ARG A 94 10.54 0.33 11.41
C ARG A 94 9.68 0.44 10.15
N THR A 95 9.79 -0.50 9.26
CA THR A 95 8.96 -0.56 8.06
C THR A 95 7.53 -0.98 8.41
N TRP A 96 6.57 -0.24 7.94
CA TRP A 96 5.15 -0.43 8.28
C TRP A 96 4.52 -1.69 7.70
N TYR A 97 5.06 -2.13 6.59
CA TYR A 97 4.60 -3.30 5.85
C TYR A 97 5.57 -4.45 6.01
N ALA A 98 5.11 -5.63 5.62
CA ALA A 98 5.96 -6.80 5.61
C ALA A 98 7.27 -6.51 4.85
N PRO A 99 8.44 -6.82 5.44
CA PRO A 99 9.73 -6.59 4.80
C PRO A 99 9.88 -7.32 3.45
N TRP A 100 9.07 -8.32 3.22
CA TRP A 100 9.00 -9.10 1.98
C TRP A 100 8.22 -8.40 0.85
N SER A 101 7.56 -7.27 1.11
CA SER A 101 6.94 -6.43 0.08
C SER A 101 8.02 -5.61 -0.66
N ASN A 102 8.81 -6.31 -1.44
CA ASN A 102 10.02 -5.81 -2.11
C ASN A 102 9.82 -5.47 -3.59
N GLY A 103 8.59 -5.42 -4.06
CA GLY A 103 8.27 -5.04 -5.44
C GLY A 103 8.25 -6.18 -6.44
N SER A 104 8.27 -7.43 -6.00
CA SER A 104 8.19 -8.59 -6.92
C SER A 104 6.93 -8.58 -7.77
N ALA A 105 5.81 -8.03 -7.26
CA ALA A 105 4.56 -7.86 -8.03
C ALA A 105 4.71 -6.93 -9.23
N TYR A 106 5.71 -6.07 -9.25
CA TYR A 106 6.04 -5.19 -10.38
C TYR A 106 7.17 -5.80 -11.23
N ALA A 107 8.23 -6.25 -10.57
CA ALA A 107 9.43 -6.72 -11.24
C ALA A 107 9.18 -7.97 -12.12
N LEU A 108 8.42 -8.94 -11.61
CA LEU A 108 8.14 -10.18 -12.33
C LEU A 108 7.35 -9.96 -13.62
N PRO A 109 6.23 -9.21 -13.63
CA PRO A 109 5.53 -8.91 -14.87
C PRO A 109 6.35 -8.06 -15.85
N ILE A 110 7.11 -7.07 -15.36
CA ILE A 110 7.96 -6.22 -16.21
C ILE A 110 9.01 -7.07 -16.93
N ALA A 111 9.62 -8.02 -16.23
CA ALA A 111 10.66 -8.87 -16.79
C ALA A 111 10.18 -9.72 -17.98
N VAL A 112 8.88 -9.98 -18.08
CA VAL A 112 8.26 -10.72 -19.20
C VAL A 112 7.47 -9.81 -20.16
N GLY A 113 7.74 -8.50 -20.13
CA GLY A 113 7.21 -7.54 -21.08
C GLY A 113 5.78 -7.05 -20.82
N ALA A 114 5.23 -7.27 -19.62
CA ALA A 114 3.91 -6.77 -19.29
C ALA A 114 3.87 -5.23 -19.29
N LYS A 115 2.80 -4.68 -19.83
CA LYS A 115 2.55 -3.24 -19.79
C LYS A 115 2.05 -2.85 -18.41
N MET A 116 2.70 -1.87 -17.80
CA MET A 116 2.34 -1.35 -16.48
C MET A 116 1.66 0.01 -16.62
N THR A 117 0.74 0.30 -15.71
CA THR A 117 0.06 1.60 -15.62
C THR A 117 0.31 2.23 -14.27
N GLN A 118 0.23 3.56 -14.19
CA GLN A 118 0.35 4.34 -12.95
C GLN A 118 1.67 4.12 -12.18
N MET A 119 2.75 3.77 -12.89
CA MET A 119 4.06 3.56 -12.26
C MET A 119 4.71 4.87 -11.77
N GLU A 120 4.24 6.00 -12.25
CA GLU A 120 4.58 7.34 -11.77
C GLU A 120 3.97 7.65 -10.40
N ASN A 121 2.89 6.96 -10.02
CA ASN A 121 2.21 7.18 -8.77
C ASN A 121 2.92 6.45 -7.62
N ARG A 122 3.41 7.23 -6.69
CA ARG A 122 4.00 6.73 -5.46
C ARG A 122 3.16 7.17 -4.27
N ILE A 123 2.57 6.22 -3.58
CA ILE A 123 1.82 6.48 -2.36
C ILE A 123 2.70 6.19 -1.16
N VAL A 124 2.97 7.22 -0.37
CA VAL A 124 3.62 7.10 0.93
C VAL A 124 2.59 7.42 2.00
N LEU A 125 2.28 6.44 2.83
CA LEU A 125 1.31 6.63 3.90
C LEU A 125 1.92 7.49 5.01
N THR A 126 1.13 8.43 5.52
CA THR A 126 1.48 9.19 6.72
C THR A 126 1.51 8.27 7.93
N ARG A 127 2.53 8.42 8.77
CA ARG A 127 2.71 7.65 10.00
C ARG A 127 2.97 8.56 11.17
N PHE A 128 2.70 8.06 12.36
CA PHE A 128 3.20 8.71 13.57
C PHE A 128 4.72 8.57 13.66
N LYS A 129 5.38 9.62 14.09
CA LYS A 129 6.78 9.54 14.48
C LYS A 129 6.92 8.51 15.60
N ASP A 130 7.87 7.61 15.46
CA ASP A 130 8.16 6.56 16.44
C ASP A 130 6.98 5.59 16.75
N GLY A 131 5.95 5.58 15.90
CA GLY A 131 4.78 4.73 16.05
C GLY A 131 4.49 3.87 14.83
N TYR A 132 3.66 2.85 15.02
CA TYR A 132 3.24 1.91 13.98
C TYR A 132 1.73 1.97 13.67
N GLY A 133 1.01 2.87 14.31
CA GLY A 133 -0.44 2.98 14.17
C GLY A 133 -0.90 3.43 12.78
N PRO A 134 -2.06 2.95 12.31
CA PRO A 134 -2.64 3.33 11.03
C PRO A 134 -3.26 4.72 11.12
N VAL A 135 -2.51 5.77 10.81
CA VAL A 135 -2.94 7.18 10.90
C VAL A 135 -4.31 7.41 10.26
N GLY A 136 -4.55 6.84 9.07
CA GLY A 136 -5.82 7.00 8.38
C GLY A 136 -7.03 6.47 9.17
N ALA A 137 -6.87 5.37 9.89
CA ALA A 137 -7.93 4.83 10.74
C ALA A 137 -8.25 5.75 11.93
N TYR A 138 -7.26 6.39 12.51
CA TYR A 138 -7.47 7.34 13.59
C TYR A 138 -8.26 8.57 13.13
N PHE A 139 -7.98 9.09 11.94
CA PHE A 139 -8.78 10.17 11.36
C PHE A 139 -10.26 9.79 11.19
N LEU A 140 -10.52 8.56 10.84
CA LEU A 140 -11.89 8.07 10.65
C LEU A 140 -12.61 7.82 11.98
N HIS A 141 -11.93 7.20 12.94
CA HIS A 141 -12.57 6.77 14.20
C HIS A 141 -12.66 7.85 15.26
N LEU A 142 -11.61 8.66 15.39
CA LEU A 142 -11.48 9.58 16.50
C LEU A 142 -11.89 11.00 16.14
N LYS A 143 -12.34 11.24 14.89
CA LYS A 143 -12.70 12.57 14.38
C LYS A 143 -11.60 13.60 14.66
N THR A 144 -10.37 13.19 14.49
CA THR A 144 -9.19 14.01 14.74
C THR A 144 -9.03 15.09 13.68
N TYR A 145 -8.36 16.17 14.06
CA TYR A 145 -7.88 17.19 13.14
C TYR A 145 -6.36 17.32 13.24
N THR A 146 -5.73 17.95 12.27
CA THR A 146 -4.30 18.21 12.28
C THR A 146 -3.97 19.60 12.79
N GLN A 147 -2.89 19.68 13.58
CA GLN A 147 -2.39 20.91 14.15
C GLN A 147 -0.89 21.03 13.88
N ASN A 148 -0.42 22.20 13.50
CA ASN A 148 1.00 22.46 13.34
C ASN A 148 1.69 22.77 14.68
N ALA A 149 3.01 22.99 14.66
CA ALA A 149 3.79 23.29 15.88
C ALA A 149 3.41 24.59 16.57
N ASN A 150 2.77 25.52 15.86
CA ASN A 150 2.30 26.79 16.43
C ASN A 150 0.94 26.67 17.13
N GLY A 151 0.30 25.50 17.03
CA GLY A 151 -1.04 25.29 17.57
C GLY A 151 -2.17 25.58 16.59
N ASP A 152 -1.87 25.88 15.32
CA ASP A 152 -2.87 26.24 14.32
C ASP A 152 -3.49 24.99 13.68
N ASN A 153 -4.82 24.96 13.59
CA ASN A 153 -5.51 24.04 12.69
C ASN A 153 -5.44 24.59 11.27
N TYR A 154 -4.52 24.08 10.48
CA TYR A 154 -4.24 24.58 9.14
C TYR A 154 -5.13 23.95 8.05
N GLU A 155 -5.96 22.96 8.38
CA GLU A 155 -6.76 22.23 7.39
C GLU A 155 -7.70 23.15 6.61
N LYS A 156 -8.33 24.12 7.30
CA LYS A 156 -9.23 25.08 6.64
C LYS A 156 -8.49 25.98 5.66
N THR A 157 -7.36 26.53 6.09
CA THR A 157 -6.53 27.40 5.23
C THR A 157 -6.07 26.64 3.99
N TRP A 158 -5.65 25.39 4.16
CA TRP A 158 -5.24 24.52 3.07
C TRP A 158 -6.40 24.13 2.17
N TYR A 159 -7.58 23.89 2.72
CA TYR A 159 -8.78 23.61 1.94
C TYR A 159 -9.08 24.79 1.00
N ASP A 160 -9.07 26.01 1.53
CA ASP A 160 -9.35 27.21 0.74
C ASP A 160 -8.29 27.43 -0.36
N GLN A 161 -7.02 27.23 -0.04
CA GLN A 161 -5.92 27.34 -1.01
C GLN A 161 -5.93 26.25 -2.10
N THR A 162 -6.33 25.06 -1.75
CA THR A 162 -6.37 23.94 -2.70
C THR A 162 -7.63 23.92 -3.55
N LYS A 163 -8.67 24.61 -3.14
CA LYS A 163 -9.95 24.66 -3.87
C LYS A 163 -9.79 25.16 -5.30
N GLU A 164 -9.00 26.20 -5.50
CA GLU A 164 -8.72 26.72 -6.83
C GLU A 164 -7.91 25.75 -7.69
N MET A 165 -6.99 25.00 -7.07
CA MET A 165 -6.10 24.06 -7.76
C MET A 165 -6.78 22.74 -8.12
N VAL A 166 -7.72 22.29 -7.30
CA VAL A 166 -8.35 20.96 -7.44
C VAL A 166 -9.72 21.08 -8.10
N GLY A 167 -10.33 22.27 -8.11
CA GLY A 167 -11.64 22.51 -8.70
C GLY A 167 -12.74 21.66 -8.04
N GLU A 168 -13.65 21.15 -8.83
CA GLU A 168 -14.79 20.35 -8.37
C GLU A 168 -14.42 19.07 -7.60
N TYR A 169 -13.20 18.57 -7.77
CA TYR A 169 -12.76 17.38 -7.04
C TYR A 169 -12.57 17.59 -5.54
N ILE A 170 -12.51 18.83 -5.08
CA ILE A 170 -12.34 19.12 -3.65
C ILE A 170 -13.60 18.79 -2.84
N ASP A 171 -14.77 18.84 -3.48
CA ASP A 171 -16.05 18.56 -2.83
C ASP A 171 -16.31 17.07 -2.65
N HIS A 172 -15.41 16.22 -3.15
CA HIS A 172 -15.48 14.80 -2.88
C HIS A 172 -15.16 14.51 -1.40
N VAL A 173 -16.08 13.85 -0.74
CA VAL A 173 -15.93 13.41 0.65
C VAL A 173 -15.69 11.90 0.68
N PRO A 174 -14.64 11.44 1.32
CA PRO A 174 -13.63 12.17 2.09
C PRO A 174 -12.62 12.91 1.20
N THR A 175 -12.03 13.96 1.75
CA THR A 175 -10.93 14.68 1.08
C THR A 175 -9.83 13.69 0.65
N PRO A 176 -9.38 13.75 -0.60
CA PRO A 176 -8.35 12.85 -1.09
C PRO A 176 -7.11 12.86 -0.20
N THR A 177 -6.62 11.68 0.16
CA THR A 177 -5.46 11.53 1.07
C THR A 177 -4.21 12.24 0.54
N CYS A 178 -4.03 12.32 -0.78
CA CYS A 178 -2.92 13.03 -1.40
C CYS A 178 -2.92 14.53 -1.06
N LEU A 179 -4.07 15.18 -1.02
CA LEU A 179 -4.18 16.60 -0.66
C LEU A 179 -3.82 16.83 0.80
N ARG A 180 -4.31 15.99 1.70
CA ARG A 180 -3.95 16.05 3.12
C ARG A 180 -2.46 15.84 3.33
N ASN A 181 -1.88 14.85 2.65
CA ASN A 181 -0.44 14.60 2.75
C ASN A 181 0.38 15.76 2.16
N HIS A 182 -0.11 16.39 1.09
CA HIS A 182 0.51 17.59 0.54
C HIS A 182 0.52 18.74 1.56
N ALA A 183 -0.59 18.99 2.25
CA ALA A 183 -0.67 19.99 3.31
C ALA A 183 0.37 19.70 4.43
N PHE A 184 0.52 18.48 4.87
CA PHE A 184 1.55 18.10 5.86
C PHE A 184 2.97 18.45 5.40
N ILE A 185 3.28 18.16 4.16
CA ILE A 185 4.60 18.44 3.59
C ILE A 185 4.83 19.95 3.55
N GLN A 186 3.85 20.71 3.09
CA GLN A 186 3.98 22.16 2.99
C GLN A 186 4.15 22.84 4.35
N GLU A 187 3.36 22.44 5.36
CA GLU A 187 3.53 22.93 6.72
C GLU A 187 4.93 22.61 7.28
N THR A 188 5.40 21.40 7.05
CA THR A 188 6.74 20.97 7.49
C THR A 188 7.84 21.75 6.77
N MET A 189 7.73 21.94 5.46
CA MET A 189 8.70 22.72 4.66
C MET A 189 8.71 24.20 5.04
N ALA A 190 7.59 24.74 5.48
CA ALA A 190 7.47 26.10 5.98
C ALA A 190 8.00 26.28 7.42
N GLY A 191 8.60 25.24 8.00
CA GLY A 191 9.16 25.27 9.36
C GLY A 191 8.14 25.19 10.47
N ARG A 192 6.87 24.86 10.17
CA ARG A 192 5.78 24.73 11.16
C ARG A 192 5.51 23.29 11.60
N GLY A 193 6.42 22.37 11.27
CA GLY A 193 6.43 21.03 11.84
C GLY A 193 7.02 21.01 13.27
N PRO A 194 6.79 19.93 14.06
CA PRO A 194 6.04 18.73 13.71
C PRO A 194 4.53 18.94 13.60
N ILE A 195 3.87 18.03 12.90
CA ILE A 195 2.41 18.02 12.77
C ILE A 195 1.83 17.07 13.81
N TYR A 196 0.83 17.52 14.52
CA TYR A 196 0.13 16.76 15.54
C TYR A 196 -1.26 16.35 15.04
N MET A 197 -1.69 15.18 15.49
CA MET A 197 -3.07 14.74 15.38
C MET A 197 -3.72 14.98 16.74
N VAL A 198 -4.75 15.81 16.75
CA VAL A 198 -5.48 16.20 17.97
C VAL A 198 -6.84 15.52 17.97
N THR A 199 -7.22 14.94 19.12
CA THR A 199 -8.52 14.28 19.35
C THR A 199 -9.45 15.13 20.16
#